data_28ff77b27b48e66cf0a9bf5d2a0dfcb6
#
_entry.id   28ff77b27b48e66cf0a9bf5d2a0dfcb6
#
_cell.length_a   1.000
_cell.length_b   1.000
_cell.length_c   1.000
_cell.angle_alpha   90.00
_cell.angle_beta   90.00
_cell.angle_gamma   90.00
#
_symmetry.space_group_name_H-M   'P 1'
#
loop_
_entity.id
_entity.type
_entity.pdbx_description
1 polymer ?
#
loop_
_entity_poly.entity_id
_entity_poly.type
_entity_poly.pdbx_seq_one_letter_code
_entity_poly.pdbx_strand_id
1 'polypeptide(L)'
;MRRSGWMVLLLAAFLPLSGCKETFDFLPYAREIEDMALMRTLGVDLTAEGVRVTASTGIQDQGAKPPTILEEEARSISAACLSMQAQGAAYVFYGHVGQLLLGEDLARQGIRPALDYVMRDIEMRLETKLYVLQGGEAGAAIQAAAQEDSAAEQLEALEADAGLLSDFMNRTVEEVLEDLEENGDSFVPALTLGENGRLEPAGYALIQDGALVGWAQG
;
A
#
# COMPACT_ATOMS: atom_id res chain seq x y z
N MET A 1 66.46 16.91 17.87
CA MET A 1 65.83 15.80 17.07
C MET A 1 64.61 15.13 17.69
N ARG A 2 64.05 15.53 18.85
CA ARG A 2 62.88 14.89 19.50
C ARG A 2 61.51 15.52 19.12
N ARG A 3 61.51 16.71 18.52
CA ARG A 3 60.23 17.39 18.12
C ARG A 3 59.60 16.87 16.83
N SER A 4 60.40 16.28 15.92
CA SER A 4 59.93 15.76 14.65
C SER A 4 59.13 14.45 14.78
N GLY A 5 59.44 13.61 15.78
CA GLY A 5 58.73 12.34 16.02
C GLY A 5 57.28 12.52 16.52
N TRP A 6 57.03 13.59 17.29
CA TRP A 6 55.67 13.88 17.79
C TRP A 6 54.74 14.41 16.70
N MET A 7 55.28 15.16 15.72
CA MET A 7 54.49 15.61 14.55
C MET A 7 54.09 14.44 13.65
N VAL A 8 54.96 13.45 13.46
CA VAL A 8 54.65 12.25 12.66
C VAL A 8 53.62 11.37 13.36
N LEU A 9 53.70 11.25 14.71
CA LEU A 9 52.71 10.53 15.50
C LEU A 9 51.34 11.22 15.50
N LEU A 10 51.28 12.55 15.53
CA LEU A 10 50.02 13.31 15.39
C LEU A 10 49.44 13.20 14.00
N LEU A 11 50.28 13.22 12.94
CA LEU A 11 49.82 13.05 11.56
C LEU A 11 49.28 11.63 11.31
N ALA A 12 49.92 10.60 11.91
CA ALA A 12 49.44 9.19 11.82
C ALA A 12 48.14 8.93 12.61
N ALA A 13 47.90 9.71 13.68
CA ALA A 13 46.67 9.62 14.46
C ALA A 13 45.45 10.26 13.75
N PHE A 14 45.68 11.15 12.77
CA PHE A 14 44.60 11.76 11.96
C PHE A 14 44.18 10.93 10.74
N LEU A 15 44.97 9.94 10.32
CA LEU A 15 44.65 9.08 9.17
C LEU A 15 43.40 8.21 9.35
N PRO A 16 43.02 7.69 10.55
CA PRO A 16 41.80 6.95 10.71
C PRO A 16 40.53 7.81 10.85
N LEU A 17 40.65 9.17 10.89
CA LEU A 17 39.50 10.07 10.96
C LEU A 17 38.94 10.50 9.59
N SER A 18 39.58 10.15 8.47
CA SER A 18 38.97 10.19 7.17
C SER A 18 38.01 9.01 7.06
N GLY A 19 36.82 9.17 7.67
CA GLY A 19 35.77 8.19 7.66
C GLY A 19 35.51 7.75 6.24
N CYS A 20 35.73 6.47 5.99
CA CYS A 20 35.33 5.81 4.76
C CYS A 20 33.85 6.05 4.51
N LYS A 21 33.57 6.78 3.45
CA LYS A 21 32.23 6.87 2.85
C LYS A 21 31.95 5.64 1.95
N GLU A 22 32.72 4.58 2.13
CA GLU A 22 32.41 3.30 1.52
C GLU A 22 31.61 2.51 2.53
N THR A 23 30.29 2.49 2.33
CA THR A 23 29.41 1.52 2.96
C THR A 23 29.93 0.14 2.57
N PHE A 24 30.63 -0.51 3.50
CA PHE A 24 30.89 -1.94 3.41
C PHE A 24 29.52 -2.62 3.51
N ASP A 25 28.97 -2.93 2.36
CA ASP A 25 27.70 -3.64 2.23
C ASP A 25 27.92 -5.11 2.64
N PHE A 26 28.01 -5.35 3.96
CA PHE A 26 28.14 -6.69 4.53
C PHE A 26 26.85 -7.51 4.40
N LEU A 27 25.74 -6.84 4.07
CA LEU A 27 24.45 -7.47 3.86
C LEU A 27 24.07 -7.33 2.39
N PRO A 28 24.12 -8.42 1.59
CA PRO A 28 23.84 -8.37 0.16
C PRO A 28 22.39 -7.93 -0.16
N TYR A 29 21.57 -7.68 0.86
CA TYR A 29 20.17 -7.25 0.75
C TYR A 29 19.89 -5.92 1.46
N ALA A 30 20.90 -5.24 2.03
CA ALA A 30 20.71 -3.92 2.61
C ALA A 30 20.45 -2.91 1.48
N ARG A 31 19.26 -2.34 1.44
CA ARG A 31 18.87 -1.25 0.52
C ARG A 31 18.65 0.01 1.32
N GLU A 32 19.09 1.14 0.80
CA GLU A 32 18.79 2.42 1.42
C GLU A 32 17.31 2.77 1.17
N ILE A 33 16.67 3.42 2.14
CA ILE A 33 15.23 3.76 2.03
C ILE A 33 14.98 4.68 0.84
N GLU A 34 15.96 5.49 0.47
CA GLU A 34 15.91 6.38 -0.69
C GLU A 34 15.79 5.63 -2.02
N ASP A 35 16.25 4.37 -2.06
CA ASP A 35 16.18 3.50 -3.25
C ASP A 35 14.90 2.64 -3.27
N MET A 36 13.96 2.88 -2.34
CA MET A 36 12.74 2.11 -2.21
C MET A 36 11.51 2.96 -2.57
N ALA A 37 10.59 2.37 -3.32
CA ALA A 37 9.24 2.89 -3.50
C ALA A 37 8.32 2.26 -2.44
N LEU A 38 8.03 3.01 -1.37
CA LEU A 38 7.20 2.54 -0.26
C LEU A 38 5.72 2.66 -0.65
N MET A 39 5.11 1.55 -1.07
CA MET A 39 3.68 1.53 -1.41
C MET A 39 2.84 1.66 -0.15
N ARG A 40 1.81 2.51 -0.22
CA ARG A 40 0.88 2.77 0.90
C ARG A 40 -0.53 2.30 0.60
N THR A 41 -0.94 2.34 -0.66
CA THR A 41 -2.25 1.89 -1.10
C THR A 41 -2.10 0.89 -2.23
N LEU A 42 -2.87 -0.18 -2.19
CA LEU A 42 -2.96 -1.20 -3.23
C LEU A 42 -4.41 -1.30 -3.72
N GLY A 43 -4.62 -1.14 -5.00
CA GLY A 43 -5.90 -1.34 -5.67
C GLY A 43 -5.88 -2.64 -6.47
N VAL A 44 -6.99 -3.38 -6.46
CA VAL A 44 -7.13 -4.60 -7.25
C VAL A 44 -8.46 -4.59 -7.98
N ASP A 45 -8.39 -4.72 -9.29
CA ASP A 45 -9.54 -4.75 -10.19
C ASP A 45 -9.58 -6.05 -10.98
N LEU A 46 -10.79 -6.45 -11.37
CA LEU A 46 -10.99 -7.58 -12.25
C LEU A 46 -10.73 -7.19 -13.69
N THR A 47 -10.02 -8.05 -14.45
CA THR A 47 -9.87 -7.92 -15.90
C THR A 47 -10.35 -9.20 -16.61
N ALA A 48 -10.43 -9.14 -17.93
CA ALA A 48 -10.85 -10.30 -18.72
C ALA A 48 -9.91 -11.51 -18.59
N GLU A 49 -8.63 -11.28 -18.29
CA GLU A 49 -7.61 -12.33 -18.25
C GLU A 49 -7.02 -12.57 -16.83
N GLY A 50 -7.53 -11.84 -15.82
CA GLY A 50 -7.06 -11.95 -14.45
C GLY A 50 -7.35 -10.71 -13.61
N VAL A 51 -6.31 -10.03 -13.14
CA VAL A 51 -6.44 -8.84 -12.29
C VAL A 51 -5.53 -7.72 -12.78
N ARG A 52 -5.98 -6.50 -12.60
CA ARG A 52 -5.13 -5.29 -12.65
C ARG A 52 -4.81 -4.89 -11.21
N VAL A 53 -3.55 -4.68 -10.92
CA VAL A 53 -3.09 -4.18 -9.63
C VAL A 53 -2.51 -2.80 -9.82
N THR A 54 -2.98 -1.85 -9.01
CA THR A 54 -2.50 -0.46 -8.98
C THR A 54 -1.92 -0.20 -7.60
N ALA A 55 -0.62 0.10 -7.53
CA ALA A 55 0.06 0.43 -6.29
C ALA A 55 0.44 1.91 -6.27
N SER A 56 0.22 2.60 -5.15
CA SER A 56 0.54 4.01 -4.98
C SER A 56 1.34 4.24 -3.71
N THR A 57 2.36 5.09 -3.80
CA THR A 57 3.00 5.66 -2.63
C THR A 57 2.10 6.76 -2.04
N GLY A 58 2.32 7.15 -0.78
CA GLY A 58 1.78 8.40 -0.26
C GLY A 58 2.51 9.61 -0.86
N ILE A 59 2.13 10.80 -0.40
CA ILE A 59 2.86 12.04 -0.71
C ILE A 59 4.30 11.92 -0.20
N GLN A 60 5.23 12.28 -1.04
CA GLN A 60 6.66 12.26 -0.73
C GLN A 60 7.18 13.69 -0.48
N ASP A 61 8.21 13.79 0.35
CA ASP A 61 8.92 15.04 0.62
C ASP A 61 7.99 16.21 1.03
N GLN A 62 7.04 15.95 1.95
CA GLN A 62 6.09 16.97 2.46
C GLN A 62 5.31 17.69 1.35
N GLY A 63 4.93 16.95 0.31
CA GLY A 63 4.16 17.48 -0.82
C GLY A 63 5.00 18.01 -1.98
N ALA A 64 6.33 17.88 -1.93
CA ALA A 64 7.20 18.31 -3.01
C ALA A 64 7.14 17.41 -4.25
N LYS A 65 6.72 16.14 -4.08
CA LYS A 65 6.58 15.17 -5.18
C LYS A 65 5.20 14.51 -5.14
N PRO A 66 4.55 14.38 -6.29
CA PRO A 66 3.31 13.61 -6.39
C PRO A 66 3.57 12.14 -6.04
N PRO A 67 2.51 11.40 -5.63
CA PRO A 67 2.64 9.96 -5.40
C PRO A 67 3.07 9.24 -6.67
N THR A 68 3.93 8.24 -6.52
CA THR A 68 4.30 7.32 -7.59
C THR A 68 3.21 6.27 -7.71
N ILE A 69 2.67 6.08 -8.91
CA ILE A 69 1.68 5.04 -9.21
C ILE A 69 2.31 4.03 -10.16
N LEU A 70 2.19 2.77 -9.82
CA LEU A 70 2.55 1.62 -10.66
C LEU A 70 1.29 0.81 -10.93
N GLU A 71 1.16 0.31 -12.15
CA GLU A 71 0.01 -0.48 -12.57
C GLU A 71 0.45 -1.64 -13.46
N GLU A 72 -0.08 -2.83 -13.21
CA GLU A 72 0.19 -4.03 -13.98
C GLU A 72 -1.02 -4.94 -14.05
N GLU A 73 -1.20 -5.57 -15.21
CA GLU A 73 -2.18 -6.64 -15.41
C GLU A 73 -1.50 -8.00 -15.43
N ALA A 74 -2.08 -8.96 -14.70
CA ALA A 74 -1.57 -10.33 -14.66
C ALA A 74 -2.67 -11.31 -14.25
N ARG A 75 -2.36 -12.60 -14.34
CA ARG A 75 -3.28 -13.68 -13.94
C ARG A 75 -3.52 -13.74 -12.41
N SER A 76 -2.67 -13.12 -11.61
CA SER A 76 -2.79 -13.06 -10.16
C SER A 76 -2.14 -11.80 -9.60
N ILE A 77 -2.53 -11.41 -8.39
CA ILE A 77 -1.97 -10.25 -7.67
C ILE A 77 -0.46 -10.40 -7.51
N SER A 78 0.02 -11.58 -7.08
CA SER A 78 1.47 -11.84 -6.95
C SER A 78 2.24 -11.65 -8.26
N ALA A 79 1.66 -12.09 -9.39
CA ALA A 79 2.31 -11.93 -10.68
C ALA A 79 2.37 -10.45 -11.11
N ALA A 80 1.32 -9.68 -10.84
CA ALA A 80 1.30 -8.23 -11.10
C ALA A 80 2.35 -7.50 -10.24
N CYS A 81 2.40 -7.79 -8.94
CA CYS A 81 3.39 -7.20 -8.03
C CYS A 81 4.83 -7.53 -8.43
N LEU A 82 5.10 -8.77 -8.87
CA LEU A 82 6.41 -9.17 -9.39
C LEU A 82 6.75 -8.43 -10.71
N SER A 83 5.77 -8.20 -11.58
CA SER A 83 5.98 -7.44 -12.82
C SER A 83 6.32 -5.98 -12.51
N MET A 84 5.63 -5.34 -11.56
CA MET A 84 5.96 -3.98 -11.10
C MET A 84 7.40 -3.91 -10.59
N GLN A 85 7.84 -4.91 -9.83
CA GLN A 85 9.21 -4.97 -9.32
C GLN A 85 10.24 -5.05 -10.46
N ALA A 86 9.93 -5.74 -11.55
CA ALA A 86 10.84 -5.92 -12.69
C ALA A 86 10.99 -4.64 -13.54
N GLN A 87 10.03 -3.73 -13.52
CA GLN A 87 10.03 -2.50 -14.32
C GLN A 87 10.69 -1.31 -13.61
N GLY A 88 10.76 -1.33 -12.28
CA GLY A 88 11.20 -0.19 -11.47
C GLY A 88 12.72 -0.07 -11.37
N ALA A 89 13.22 1.18 -11.40
CA ALA A 89 14.58 1.50 -10.97
C ALA A 89 14.72 1.39 -9.43
N ALA A 90 13.61 1.60 -8.70
CA ALA A 90 13.53 1.48 -7.25
C ALA A 90 12.95 0.12 -6.84
N TYR A 91 13.34 -0.35 -5.67
CA TYR A 91 12.70 -1.53 -5.07
C TYR A 91 11.29 -1.19 -4.62
N VAL A 92 10.30 -1.90 -5.14
CA VAL A 92 8.89 -1.75 -4.73
C VAL A 92 8.67 -2.51 -3.43
N PHE A 93 8.36 -1.78 -2.36
CA PHE A 93 8.18 -2.35 -1.03
C PHE A 93 6.72 -2.23 -0.58
N TYR A 94 6.09 -3.37 -0.33
CA TYR A 94 4.67 -3.46 0.04
C TYR A 94 4.42 -3.47 1.55
N GLY A 95 5.47 -3.55 2.38
CA GLY A 95 5.35 -3.60 3.84
C GLY A 95 4.77 -2.33 4.50
N HIS A 96 4.57 -1.27 3.75
CA HIS A 96 3.91 -0.03 4.16
C HIS A 96 2.48 0.11 3.63
N VAL A 97 1.96 -0.88 2.90
CA VAL A 97 0.57 -0.87 2.44
C VAL A 97 -0.35 -0.93 3.65
N GLY A 98 -1.03 0.18 3.89
CA GLY A 98 -2.02 0.35 4.96
C GLY A 98 -3.45 0.18 4.48
N GLN A 99 -3.70 0.32 3.17
CA GLN A 99 -5.03 0.29 2.57
C GLN A 99 -5.05 -0.60 1.34
N LEU A 100 -6.02 -1.51 1.29
CA LEU A 100 -6.36 -2.37 0.15
C LEU A 100 -7.75 -1.99 -0.37
N LEU A 101 -7.82 -1.52 -1.62
CA LEU A 101 -9.05 -1.18 -2.32
C LEU A 101 -9.38 -2.27 -3.33
N LEU A 102 -10.62 -2.74 -3.32
CA LEU A 102 -11.13 -3.71 -4.30
C LEU A 102 -12.16 -3.03 -5.19
N GLY A 103 -12.01 -3.17 -6.50
CA GLY A 103 -13.04 -2.74 -7.44
C GLY A 103 -14.32 -3.56 -7.31
N GLU A 104 -15.48 -2.99 -7.67
CA GLU A 104 -16.78 -3.63 -7.49
C GLU A 104 -16.87 -4.98 -8.20
N ASP A 105 -16.42 -5.05 -9.45
CA ASP A 105 -16.50 -6.29 -10.24
C ASP A 105 -15.65 -7.42 -9.63
N LEU A 106 -14.47 -7.09 -9.12
CA LEU A 106 -13.63 -8.04 -8.37
C LEU A 106 -14.35 -8.51 -7.11
N ALA A 107 -14.92 -7.58 -6.34
CA ALA A 107 -15.62 -7.92 -5.11
C ALA A 107 -16.83 -8.81 -5.36
N ARG A 108 -17.58 -8.58 -6.46
CA ARG A 108 -18.69 -9.44 -6.88
C ARG A 108 -18.24 -10.83 -7.31
N GLN A 109 -17.10 -10.94 -7.96
CA GLN A 109 -16.52 -12.25 -8.31
C GLN A 109 -16.01 -13.00 -7.08
N GLY A 110 -15.42 -12.28 -6.11
CA GLY A 110 -14.96 -12.82 -4.84
C GLY A 110 -13.68 -12.14 -4.32
N ILE A 111 -13.70 -11.81 -3.03
CA ILE A 111 -12.57 -11.11 -2.38
C ILE A 111 -11.50 -12.05 -1.82
N ARG A 112 -11.83 -13.35 -1.65
CA ARG A 112 -10.89 -14.33 -1.04
C ARG A 112 -9.51 -14.36 -1.68
N PRO A 113 -9.33 -14.31 -3.03
CA PRO A 113 -7.97 -14.28 -3.61
C PRO A 113 -7.13 -13.07 -3.20
N ALA A 114 -7.77 -11.91 -2.96
CA ALA A 114 -7.08 -10.72 -2.49
C ALA A 114 -6.68 -10.83 -1.01
N LEU A 115 -7.57 -11.37 -0.17
CA LEU A 115 -7.29 -11.64 1.23
C LEU A 115 -6.19 -12.70 1.39
N ASP A 116 -6.25 -13.78 0.61
CA ASP A 116 -5.23 -14.84 0.57
C ASP A 116 -3.85 -14.30 0.17
N TYR A 117 -3.82 -13.33 -0.76
CA TYR A 117 -2.57 -12.67 -1.13
C TYR A 117 -1.95 -11.95 0.08
N VAL A 118 -2.73 -11.11 0.77
CA VAL A 118 -2.25 -10.38 1.96
C VAL A 118 -1.77 -11.35 3.04
N MET A 119 -2.50 -12.44 3.28
CA MET A 119 -2.15 -13.43 4.30
C MET A 119 -0.85 -14.18 3.99
N ARG A 120 -0.52 -14.39 2.72
CA ARG A 120 0.64 -15.21 2.31
C ARG A 120 1.87 -14.42 1.94
N ASP A 121 1.73 -13.14 1.61
CA ASP A 121 2.86 -12.28 1.27
C ASP A 121 3.60 -11.87 2.55
N ILE A 122 4.92 -12.02 2.53
CA ILE A 122 5.77 -11.79 3.72
C ILE A 122 5.93 -10.30 4.07
N GLU A 123 5.64 -9.41 3.14
CA GLU A 123 5.72 -7.97 3.36
C GLU A 123 4.38 -7.40 3.81
N MET A 124 3.25 -7.99 3.39
CA MET A 124 1.91 -7.51 3.70
C MET A 124 1.54 -7.75 5.16
N ARG A 125 0.60 -6.95 5.66
CA ARG A 125 0.13 -7.03 7.04
C ARG A 125 -1.36 -7.32 7.09
N LEU A 126 -1.79 -8.13 8.05
CA LEU A 126 -3.21 -8.44 8.25
C LEU A 126 -4.01 -7.24 8.79
N GLU A 127 -3.33 -6.27 9.43
CA GLU A 127 -3.91 -5.00 9.87
C GLU A 127 -4.21 -4.03 8.73
N THR A 128 -3.86 -4.37 7.48
CA THR A 128 -4.21 -3.58 6.29
C THR A 128 -5.72 -3.36 6.24
N LYS A 129 -6.13 -2.09 6.12
CA LYS A 129 -7.54 -1.72 6.01
C LYS A 129 -8.10 -2.12 4.65
N LEU A 130 -9.29 -2.68 4.66
CA LEU A 130 -9.96 -3.19 3.47
C LEU A 130 -11.13 -2.29 3.09
N TYR A 131 -11.23 -1.98 1.80
CA TYR A 131 -12.31 -1.16 1.22
C TYR A 131 -12.81 -1.78 -0.08
N VAL A 132 -14.08 -1.57 -0.38
CA VAL A 132 -14.67 -1.91 -1.69
C VAL A 132 -15.16 -0.63 -2.36
N LEU A 133 -14.77 -0.41 -3.60
CA LEU A 133 -15.24 0.73 -4.37
C LEU A 133 -16.61 0.43 -4.99
N GLN A 134 -17.58 1.27 -4.67
CA GLN A 134 -18.92 1.19 -5.25
C GLN A 134 -18.97 1.94 -6.58
N GLY A 135 -19.36 1.27 -7.64
CA GLY A 135 -19.58 1.88 -8.95
C GLY A 135 -18.31 2.14 -9.76
N GLY A 136 -17.18 1.46 -9.48
CA GLY A 136 -15.97 1.73 -10.22
C GLY A 136 -14.79 0.78 -9.98
N GLU A 137 -13.66 1.14 -10.58
CA GLU A 137 -12.38 0.46 -10.46
C GLU A 137 -11.51 1.12 -9.38
N ALA A 138 -10.84 0.30 -8.57
CA ALA A 138 -9.94 0.77 -7.51
C ALA A 138 -8.75 1.53 -8.08
N GLY A 139 -8.18 1.07 -9.20
CA GLY A 139 -7.07 1.75 -9.88
C GLY A 139 -7.44 3.15 -10.35
N ALA A 140 -8.63 3.31 -10.96
CA ALA A 140 -9.12 4.61 -11.39
C ALA A 140 -9.30 5.58 -10.21
N ALA A 141 -9.80 5.09 -9.08
CA ALA A 141 -9.97 5.88 -7.87
C ALA A 141 -8.62 6.32 -7.26
N ILE A 142 -7.62 5.43 -7.22
CA ILE A 142 -6.25 5.76 -6.78
C ILE A 142 -5.62 6.83 -7.69
N GLN A 143 -5.78 6.70 -9.01
CA GLN A 143 -5.26 7.66 -9.98
C GLN A 143 -5.95 9.03 -9.86
N ALA A 144 -7.27 9.07 -9.64
CA ALA A 144 -8.01 10.30 -9.44
C ALA A 144 -7.59 11.01 -8.14
N ALA A 145 -7.46 10.27 -7.04
CA ALA A 145 -7.01 10.81 -5.76
C ALA A 145 -5.63 11.46 -5.85
N ALA A 146 -4.74 10.91 -6.66
CA ALA A 146 -3.38 11.42 -6.86
C ALA A 146 -3.29 12.78 -7.59
N GLN A 147 -4.39 13.30 -8.12
CA GLN A 147 -4.40 14.63 -8.77
C GLN A 147 -4.38 15.77 -7.75
N GLU A 148 -4.91 15.57 -6.55
CA GLU A 148 -4.97 16.59 -5.49
C GLU A 148 -4.05 16.25 -4.31
N ASP A 149 -4.02 14.95 -3.93
CA ASP A 149 -3.36 14.45 -2.74
C ASP A 149 -2.81 13.04 -3.04
N SER A 150 -3.11 12.04 -2.22
CA SER A 150 -2.99 10.63 -2.55
C SER A 150 -4.14 9.85 -1.94
N ALA A 151 -4.40 8.65 -2.47
CA ALA A 151 -5.41 7.77 -1.89
C ALA A 151 -5.08 7.45 -0.42
N ALA A 152 -3.80 7.28 -0.07
CA ALA A 152 -3.38 6.99 1.29
C ALA A 152 -3.75 8.10 2.27
N GLU A 153 -3.42 9.37 1.97
CA GLU A 153 -3.73 10.51 2.82
C GLU A 153 -5.24 10.75 2.93
N GLN A 154 -5.98 10.58 1.83
CA GLN A 154 -7.45 10.70 1.86
C GLN A 154 -8.09 9.65 2.75
N LEU A 155 -7.65 8.39 2.65
CA LEU A 155 -8.17 7.29 3.48
C LEU A 155 -7.77 7.45 4.95
N GLU A 156 -6.56 7.88 5.24
CA GLU A 156 -6.13 8.19 6.61
C GLU A 156 -6.96 9.33 7.24
N ALA A 157 -7.31 10.34 6.44
CA ALA A 157 -8.20 11.40 6.91
C ALA A 157 -9.60 10.86 7.22
N LEU A 158 -10.17 10.00 6.36
CA LEU A 158 -11.45 9.33 6.61
C LEU A 158 -11.39 8.44 7.86
N GLU A 159 -10.29 7.71 8.07
CA GLU A 159 -10.07 6.89 9.25
C GLU A 159 -10.00 7.72 10.54
N ALA A 160 -9.35 8.87 10.50
CA ALA A 160 -9.27 9.79 11.63
C ALA A 160 -10.64 10.40 11.97
N ASP A 161 -11.42 10.75 10.95
CA ASP A 161 -12.77 11.30 11.11
C ASP A 161 -13.78 10.22 11.56
N ALA A 162 -13.59 8.96 11.19
CA ALA A 162 -14.43 7.84 11.61
C ALA A 162 -14.49 7.68 13.14
N GLY A 163 -13.41 8.05 13.85
CA GLY A 163 -13.39 8.10 15.32
C GLY A 163 -14.29 9.19 15.92
N LEU A 164 -14.71 10.17 15.12
CA LEU A 164 -15.57 11.29 15.51
C LEU A 164 -17.00 11.15 14.98
N LEU A 165 -17.15 10.50 13.84
CA LEU A 165 -18.42 10.24 13.15
C LEU A 165 -18.74 8.75 13.33
N SER A 166 -19.83 8.44 14.03
CA SER A 166 -20.24 7.04 14.34
C SER A 166 -20.63 6.20 13.11
N ASP A 167 -20.55 6.74 11.91
CA ASP A 167 -21.15 6.17 10.70
C ASP A 167 -20.16 5.46 9.77
N PHE A 168 -18.88 5.42 10.12
CA PHE A 168 -17.86 4.74 9.31
C PHE A 168 -16.97 3.85 10.18
N MET A 169 -17.11 2.53 10.03
CA MET A 169 -16.34 1.54 10.77
C MET A 169 -15.23 0.97 9.89
N ASN A 170 -13.98 1.22 10.24
CA ASN A 170 -12.85 0.60 9.56
C ASN A 170 -12.81 -0.91 9.83
N ARG A 171 -12.44 -1.67 8.81
CA ARG A 171 -12.24 -3.12 8.89
C ARG A 171 -10.87 -3.50 8.33
N THR A 172 -10.19 -4.40 9.01
CA THR A 172 -8.91 -4.97 8.57
C THR A 172 -9.13 -6.24 7.76
N VAL A 173 -8.12 -6.65 7.02
CA VAL A 173 -8.11 -7.95 6.32
C VAL A 173 -8.29 -9.09 7.34
N GLU A 174 -7.63 -9.02 8.52
CA GLU A 174 -7.75 -10.00 9.60
C GLU A 174 -9.20 -10.16 10.05
N GLU A 175 -9.85 -9.08 10.44
CA GLU A 175 -11.23 -9.08 10.92
C GLU A 175 -12.23 -9.65 9.88
N VAL A 176 -12.03 -9.31 8.60
CA VAL A 176 -12.88 -9.83 7.52
C VAL A 176 -12.62 -11.32 7.26
N LEU A 177 -11.35 -11.77 7.35
CA LEU A 177 -11.02 -13.19 7.23
C LEU A 177 -11.64 -14.00 8.38
N GLU A 178 -11.54 -13.52 9.62
CA GLU A 178 -12.14 -14.17 10.80
C GLU A 178 -13.65 -14.32 10.63
N ASP A 179 -14.36 -13.25 10.25
CA ASP A 179 -15.80 -13.30 10.00
C ASP A 179 -16.18 -14.33 8.93
N LEU A 180 -15.43 -14.33 7.80
CA LEU A 180 -15.70 -15.26 6.69
C LEU A 180 -15.39 -16.72 7.05
N GLU A 181 -14.46 -16.97 7.96
CA GLU A 181 -14.16 -18.33 8.46
C GLU A 181 -15.18 -18.79 9.49
N GLU A 182 -15.62 -17.91 10.38
CA GLU A 182 -16.55 -18.26 11.45
C GLU A 182 -18.02 -18.32 10.98
N ASN A 183 -18.44 -17.35 10.15
CA ASN A 183 -19.84 -17.13 9.84
C ASN A 183 -20.17 -17.28 8.33
N GLY A 184 -19.17 -17.24 7.46
CA GLY A 184 -19.34 -17.20 6.01
C GLY A 184 -19.68 -15.81 5.48
N ASP A 185 -20.10 -14.89 6.33
CA ASP A 185 -20.56 -13.55 6.00
C ASP A 185 -19.68 -12.49 6.69
N SER A 186 -19.52 -11.35 6.04
CA SER A 186 -18.83 -10.18 6.62
C SER A 186 -19.34 -8.90 5.98
N PHE A 187 -18.81 -7.76 6.41
CA PHE A 187 -19.00 -6.47 5.74
C PHE A 187 -17.69 -5.74 5.61
N VAL A 188 -17.60 -4.89 4.60
CA VAL A 188 -16.41 -4.07 4.31
C VAL A 188 -16.85 -2.63 4.07
N PRO A 189 -16.15 -1.61 4.59
CA PRO A 189 -16.45 -0.22 4.26
C PRO A 189 -16.48 -0.01 2.75
N ALA A 190 -17.52 0.66 2.28
CA ALA A 190 -17.69 1.02 0.89
C ALA A 190 -17.25 2.47 0.65
N LEU A 191 -16.56 2.69 -0.44
CA LEU A 191 -16.14 4.00 -0.91
C LEU A 191 -16.75 4.28 -2.28
N THR A 192 -16.93 5.54 -2.60
CA THR A 192 -17.24 6.01 -3.95
C THR A 192 -16.26 7.10 -4.36
N LEU A 193 -16.10 7.29 -5.67
CA LEU A 193 -15.31 8.39 -6.20
C LEU A 193 -16.26 9.58 -6.44
N GLY A 194 -16.08 10.64 -5.65
CA GLY A 194 -16.82 11.89 -5.80
C GLY A 194 -16.45 12.63 -7.09
N GLU A 195 -17.30 13.59 -7.49
CA GLU A 195 -17.09 14.41 -8.69
C GLU A 195 -15.78 15.22 -8.67
N ASN A 196 -15.27 15.51 -7.48
CA ASN A 196 -13.99 16.20 -7.25
C ASN A 196 -12.78 15.27 -7.27
N GLY A 197 -12.94 13.98 -7.61
CA GLY A 197 -11.86 12.99 -7.59
C GLY A 197 -11.46 12.52 -6.18
N ARG A 198 -12.24 12.84 -5.14
CA ARG A 198 -12.00 12.41 -3.77
C ARG A 198 -12.72 11.10 -3.47
N LEU A 199 -12.12 10.31 -2.59
CA LEU A 199 -12.74 9.14 -2.02
C LEU A 199 -13.73 9.56 -0.92
N GLU A 200 -14.96 9.09 -1.02
CA GLU A 200 -16.04 9.44 -0.10
C GLU A 200 -16.68 8.15 0.46
N PRO A 201 -17.09 8.12 1.75
CA PRO A 201 -17.82 6.99 2.31
C PRO A 201 -19.14 6.74 1.56
N ALA A 202 -19.43 5.46 1.31
CA ALA A 202 -20.65 5.02 0.61
C ALA A 202 -21.43 3.93 1.39
N GLY A 203 -21.20 3.84 2.70
CA GLY A 203 -21.78 2.80 3.54
C GLY A 203 -20.93 1.54 3.58
N TYR A 204 -21.54 0.36 3.38
CA TYR A 204 -20.89 -0.92 3.53
C TYR A 204 -21.22 -1.89 2.39
N ALA A 205 -20.21 -2.59 1.92
CA ALA A 205 -20.33 -3.75 1.05
C ALA A 205 -20.67 -4.99 1.90
N LEU A 206 -21.76 -5.67 1.60
CA LEU A 206 -22.17 -6.91 2.26
C LEU A 206 -21.54 -8.09 1.52
N ILE A 207 -20.74 -8.87 2.25
CA ILE A 207 -20.00 -10.01 1.71
C ILE A 207 -20.63 -11.30 2.23
N GLN A 208 -21.00 -12.18 1.33
CA GLN A 208 -21.51 -13.52 1.64
C GLN A 208 -20.71 -14.56 0.86
N ASP A 209 -20.26 -15.63 1.54
CA ASP A 209 -19.41 -16.66 0.95
C ASP A 209 -18.15 -16.11 0.24
N GLY A 210 -17.68 -14.92 0.69
CA GLY A 210 -16.54 -14.22 0.13
C GLY A 210 -16.81 -13.42 -1.13
N ALA A 211 -18.08 -13.19 -1.52
CA ALA A 211 -18.46 -12.36 -2.65
C ALA A 211 -19.40 -11.20 -2.23
N LEU A 212 -19.28 -10.06 -2.90
CA LEU A 212 -20.18 -8.92 -2.72
C LEU A 212 -21.60 -9.28 -3.22
N VAL A 213 -22.57 -9.23 -2.30
CA VAL A 213 -23.99 -9.51 -2.60
C VAL A 213 -24.88 -8.28 -2.56
N GLY A 214 -24.45 -7.20 -1.91
CA GLY A 214 -25.27 -5.99 -1.79
C GLY A 214 -24.56 -4.88 -1.04
N TRP A 215 -25.26 -3.78 -0.84
CA TRP A 215 -24.80 -2.60 -0.15
C TRP A 215 -25.71 -2.26 1.01
N ALA A 216 -25.16 -1.82 2.11
CA ALA A 216 -25.89 -1.22 3.23
C ALA A 216 -25.50 0.27 3.34
N GLN A 217 -26.51 1.10 3.66
CA GLN A 217 -26.23 2.50 4.01
C GLN A 217 -25.71 2.58 5.44
N GLY A 218 -24.75 3.46 5.66
CA GLY A 218 -24.24 3.79 7.00
C GLY A 218 -25.15 4.78 7.71
#